data_8b6ac1f43738d6f71d63a74879f50abc
#
_entry.id   8b6ac1f43738d6f71d63a74879f50abc
#
_cell.length_a   1.000
_cell.length_b   1.000
_cell.length_c   1.000
_cell.angle_alpha   90.00
_cell.angle_beta   90.00
_cell.angle_gamma   90.00
#
_symmetry.space_group_name_H-M   'P 1'
#
loop_
_entity.id
_entity.type
_entity.pdbx_description
1 polymer ?
#
loop_
_entity_poly.entity_id
_entity_poly.type
_entity_poly.pdbx_seq_one_letter_code
_entity_poly.pdbx_strand_id
1 'polypeptide(L)'
;MRKAIKRIFNSGWLNFKRNSYLSFGTTGIMALVLLLFSGLMVLNYVSSQIVSGLQDKVDISVYFKNDSSEDQVMTVKQDLEAQSNVALVTYISKDKALADFKTNHAGDALIQQSLAELADNPLQASLNVKAKDSTQYASIVTFLEANKLRSVMDKINFYENEAVINRVQSISNGVGNWGLGVTLVLALIAILVTFNTIRLTIYNQKNEIEIMRLVGGSNWHIKAPFLIEGGLYGVFAAAIATAVFYPTLWFVSSKVGVLIPGISLLGYFGANFFEFVPLILVLGISLGVISSFIAIRRFLKV
;
A
#
# COMPACT_ATOMS: atom_id res chain seq x y z
N MET A 1 34.07 -27.41 1.25
CA MET A 1 32.83 -26.65 0.93
C MET A 1 33.08 -25.23 0.40
N ARG A 2 33.78 -24.33 1.08
CA ARG A 2 34.02 -22.94 0.61
C ARG A 2 34.57 -22.82 -0.80
N LYS A 3 35.54 -23.67 -1.22
CA LYS A 3 36.12 -23.65 -2.57
C LYS A 3 35.10 -24.02 -3.67
N ALA A 4 34.19 -24.96 -3.39
CA ALA A 4 33.15 -25.37 -4.34
C ALA A 4 32.12 -24.25 -4.54
N ILE A 5 31.62 -23.62 -3.46
CA ILE A 5 30.67 -22.49 -3.53
C ILE A 5 31.29 -21.32 -4.31
N LYS A 6 32.57 -20.96 -4.04
CA LYS A 6 33.27 -19.90 -4.78
C LYS A 6 33.37 -20.21 -6.28
N ARG A 7 33.62 -21.47 -6.66
CA ARG A 7 33.63 -21.87 -8.09
C ARG A 7 32.27 -21.73 -8.73
N ILE A 8 31.22 -22.20 -8.08
CA ILE A 8 29.86 -22.12 -8.58
C ILE A 8 29.45 -20.65 -8.77
N PHE A 9 29.74 -19.79 -7.79
CA PHE A 9 29.49 -18.35 -7.90
C PHE A 9 30.26 -17.71 -9.06
N ASN A 10 31.56 -17.98 -9.18
CA ASN A 10 32.37 -17.47 -10.28
C ASN A 10 31.87 -17.95 -11.66
N SER A 11 31.40 -19.19 -11.76
CA SER A 11 30.78 -19.68 -13.01
C SER A 11 29.49 -18.95 -13.34
N GLY A 12 28.61 -18.73 -12.37
CA GLY A 12 27.40 -17.93 -12.57
C GLY A 12 27.69 -16.47 -12.97
N TRP A 13 28.67 -15.85 -12.31
CA TRP A 13 29.16 -14.51 -12.68
C TRP A 13 29.74 -14.46 -14.08
N LEU A 14 30.55 -15.48 -14.46
CA LEU A 14 31.12 -15.56 -15.80
C LEU A 14 30.04 -15.73 -16.86
N ASN A 15 29.01 -16.52 -16.60
CA ASN A 15 27.85 -16.66 -17.49
C ASN A 15 27.14 -15.33 -17.72
N PHE A 16 26.86 -14.60 -16.62
CA PHE A 16 26.27 -13.27 -16.66
C PHE A 16 27.09 -12.31 -17.52
N LYS A 17 28.43 -12.31 -17.36
CA LYS A 17 29.34 -11.42 -18.11
C LYS A 17 29.53 -11.86 -19.58
N ARG A 18 29.62 -13.15 -19.85
CA ARG A 18 29.85 -13.70 -21.20
C ARG A 18 28.67 -13.44 -22.14
N ASN A 19 27.46 -13.45 -21.59
CA ASN A 19 26.23 -13.17 -22.32
C ASN A 19 25.70 -11.75 -22.01
N SER A 20 26.59 -10.74 -21.95
CA SER A 20 26.26 -9.39 -21.45
C SER A 20 25.05 -8.75 -22.15
N TYR A 21 24.85 -8.93 -23.45
CA TYR A 21 23.71 -8.41 -24.19
C TYR A 21 22.37 -8.98 -23.66
N LEU A 22 22.31 -10.31 -23.52
CA LEU A 22 21.11 -10.98 -22.97
C LEU A 22 20.91 -10.63 -21.50
N SER A 23 21.99 -10.59 -20.73
CA SER A 23 21.98 -10.23 -19.32
C SER A 23 21.48 -8.80 -19.09
N PHE A 24 21.94 -7.86 -19.91
CA PHE A 24 21.51 -6.47 -19.83
C PHE A 24 20.02 -6.32 -20.17
N GLY A 25 19.56 -6.96 -21.25
CA GLY A 25 18.15 -6.94 -21.65
C GLY A 25 17.24 -7.54 -20.56
N THR A 26 17.62 -8.71 -20.03
CA THR A 26 16.84 -9.37 -18.97
C THR A 26 16.81 -8.55 -17.68
N THR A 27 17.97 -8.03 -17.27
CA THR A 27 18.08 -7.18 -16.08
C THR A 27 17.26 -5.89 -16.24
N GLY A 28 17.29 -5.29 -17.45
CA GLY A 28 16.51 -4.08 -17.75
C GLY A 28 14.99 -4.31 -17.66
N ILE A 29 14.50 -5.41 -18.27
CA ILE A 29 13.07 -5.77 -18.19
C ILE A 29 12.68 -6.07 -16.75
N MET A 30 13.52 -6.79 -16.01
CA MET A 30 13.28 -7.11 -14.62
C MET A 30 13.30 -5.86 -13.73
N ALA A 31 14.19 -4.90 -14.00
CA ALA A 31 14.22 -3.61 -13.32
C ALA A 31 12.95 -2.79 -13.62
N LEU A 32 12.44 -2.79 -14.84
CA LEU A 32 11.16 -2.16 -15.19
C LEU A 32 9.99 -2.77 -14.42
N VAL A 33 9.94 -4.10 -14.30
CA VAL A 33 8.90 -4.79 -13.51
C VAL A 33 8.96 -4.39 -12.05
N LEU A 34 10.17 -4.35 -11.45
CA LEU A 34 10.36 -3.91 -10.06
C LEU A 34 10.03 -2.43 -9.86
N LEU A 35 10.33 -1.56 -10.84
CA LEU A 35 9.94 -0.15 -10.83
C LEU A 35 8.43 0.02 -10.88
N LEU A 36 7.73 -0.71 -11.74
CA LEU A 36 6.26 -0.67 -11.81
C LEU A 36 5.64 -1.18 -10.49
N PHE A 37 6.20 -2.24 -9.90
CA PHE A 37 5.78 -2.70 -8.57
C PHE A 37 5.98 -1.61 -7.50
N SER A 38 7.15 -0.94 -7.52
CA SER A 38 7.43 0.18 -6.61
C SER A 38 6.44 1.34 -6.82
N GLY A 39 6.09 1.65 -8.07
CA GLY A 39 5.07 2.64 -8.41
C GLY A 39 3.68 2.28 -7.88
N LEU A 40 3.30 1.00 -7.95
CA LEU A 40 2.05 0.52 -7.36
C LEU A 40 2.04 0.65 -5.84
N MET A 41 3.17 0.42 -5.16
CA MET A 41 3.29 0.68 -3.71
C MET A 41 3.10 2.16 -3.37
N VAL A 42 3.66 3.08 -4.16
CA VAL A 42 3.43 4.52 -4.00
C VAL A 42 1.95 4.84 -4.20
N LEU A 43 1.34 4.32 -5.27
CA LEU A 43 -0.08 4.56 -5.55
C LEU A 43 -0.97 4.04 -4.41
N ASN A 44 -0.68 2.86 -3.89
CA ASN A 44 -1.41 2.30 -2.74
C ASN A 44 -1.26 3.18 -1.48
N TYR A 45 -0.04 3.64 -1.20
CA TYR A 45 0.22 4.54 -0.08
C TYR A 45 -0.55 5.87 -0.23
N VAL A 46 -0.48 6.51 -1.40
CA VAL A 46 -1.21 7.76 -1.67
C VAL A 46 -2.71 7.54 -1.54
N SER A 47 -3.23 6.47 -2.12
CA SER A 47 -4.66 6.12 -2.02
C SER A 47 -5.08 5.93 -0.56
N SER A 48 -4.31 5.20 0.24
CA SER A 48 -4.62 4.99 1.66
C SER A 48 -4.60 6.29 2.47
N GLN A 49 -3.67 7.21 2.17
CA GLN A 49 -3.60 8.51 2.83
C GLN A 49 -4.79 9.41 2.45
N ILE A 50 -5.20 9.40 1.18
CA ILE A 50 -6.41 10.13 0.73
C ILE A 50 -7.64 9.56 1.44
N VAL A 51 -7.78 8.24 1.47
CA VAL A 51 -8.87 7.55 2.17
C VAL A 51 -8.88 7.92 3.64
N SER A 52 -7.76 7.83 4.35
CA SER A 52 -7.66 8.19 5.76
C SER A 52 -8.00 9.67 6.00
N GLY A 53 -7.48 10.58 5.16
CA GLY A 53 -7.78 12.00 5.28
C GLY A 53 -9.24 12.36 4.98
N LEU A 54 -9.93 11.58 4.15
CA LEU A 54 -11.37 11.71 3.93
C LEU A 54 -12.16 11.10 5.09
N GLN A 55 -11.71 9.96 5.62
CA GLN A 55 -12.34 9.32 6.79
C GLN A 55 -12.30 10.21 8.03
N ASP A 56 -11.22 10.98 8.23
CA ASP A 56 -11.12 11.94 9.34
C ASP A 56 -12.13 13.10 9.23
N LYS A 57 -12.70 13.32 8.05
CA LYS A 57 -13.74 14.34 7.77
C LYS A 57 -15.16 13.77 7.72
N VAL A 58 -15.30 12.45 7.77
CA VAL A 58 -16.58 11.75 7.60
C VAL A 58 -16.89 10.93 8.85
N ASP A 59 -16.84 11.59 10.01
CA ASP A 59 -17.31 10.99 11.25
C ASP A 59 -18.85 10.89 11.27
N ILE A 60 -19.39 9.88 11.94
CA ILE A 60 -20.83 9.87 12.25
C ILE A 60 -21.06 10.93 13.31
N SER A 61 -21.81 11.97 12.99
CA SER A 61 -22.26 12.94 13.94
C SER A 61 -23.68 12.59 14.41
N VAL A 62 -23.82 12.31 15.69
CA VAL A 62 -25.12 12.08 16.33
C VAL A 62 -25.52 13.36 17.04
N TYR A 63 -26.58 14.00 16.58
CA TYR A 63 -27.13 15.22 17.18
C TYR A 63 -28.20 14.85 18.15
N PHE A 64 -28.23 15.52 19.31
CA PHE A 64 -29.20 15.30 20.37
C PHE A 64 -30.23 16.43 20.42
N LYS A 65 -31.46 16.06 20.77
CA LYS A 65 -32.51 17.04 20.93
C LYS A 65 -32.17 18.07 22.04
N ASN A 66 -32.69 19.28 21.92
CA ASN A 66 -32.38 20.36 22.85
C ASN A 66 -32.80 20.09 24.31
N ASP A 67 -33.77 19.21 24.51
CA ASP A 67 -34.31 18.77 25.81
C ASP A 67 -33.56 17.57 26.39
N SER A 68 -32.58 17.02 25.70
CA SER A 68 -31.76 15.89 26.17
C SER A 68 -30.84 16.32 27.32
N SER A 69 -30.81 15.54 28.41
CA SER A 69 -29.86 15.77 29.48
C SER A 69 -28.46 15.35 29.13
N GLU A 70 -27.45 15.99 29.71
CA GLU A 70 -26.03 15.63 29.48
C GLU A 70 -25.75 14.20 29.94
N ASP A 71 -26.37 13.71 31.00
CA ASP A 71 -26.23 12.33 31.44
C ASP A 71 -26.69 11.30 30.40
N GLN A 72 -27.77 11.62 29.67
CA GLN A 72 -28.26 10.76 28.58
C GLN A 72 -27.23 10.72 27.41
N VAL A 73 -26.65 11.87 27.08
CA VAL A 73 -25.63 11.95 26.04
C VAL A 73 -24.39 11.16 26.46
N MET A 74 -23.96 11.27 27.72
CA MET A 74 -22.80 10.55 28.25
C MET A 74 -23.06 9.05 28.35
N THR A 75 -24.29 8.61 28.61
CA THR A 75 -24.65 7.19 28.55
C THR A 75 -24.48 6.63 27.13
N VAL A 76 -24.98 7.33 26.12
CA VAL A 76 -24.80 6.93 24.71
C VAL A 76 -23.33 6.90 24.34
N LYS A 77 -22.54 7.87 24.82
CA LYS A 77 -21.09 7.88 24.61
C LYS A 77 -20.41 6.62 25.16
N GLN A 78 -20.73 6.23 26.40
CA GLN A 78 -20.21 5.03 27.06
C GLN A 78 -20.61 3.76 26.29
N ASP A 79 -21.87 3.67 25.86
CA ASP A 79 -22.37 2.54 25.07
C ASP A 79 -21.59 2.39 23.74
N LEU A 80 -21.25 3.52 23.10
CA LEU A 80 -20.47 3.54 21.86
C LEU A 80 -19.00 3.18 22.12
N GLU A 81 -18.38 3.71 23.17
CA GLU A 81 -17.00 3.39 23.55
C GLU A 81 -16.81 1.92 23.92
N ALA A 82 -17.85 1.26 24.39
CA ALA A 82 -17.84 -0.17 24.68
C ALA A 82 -17.86 -1.06 23.41
N GLN A 83 -18.20 -0.49 22.24
CA GLN A 83 -18.22 -1.25 20.98
C GLN A 83 -16.80 -1.48 20.45
N SER A 84 -16.50 -2.72 20.05
CA SER A 84 -15.18 -3.11 19.56
C SER A 84 -14.79 -2.46 18.22
N ASN A 85 -15.77 -2.00 17.43
CA ASN A 85 -15.63 -1.37 16.12
C ASN A 85 -15.48 0.17 16.18
N VAL A 86 -15.61 0.79 17.36
CA VAL A 86 -15.43 2.22 17.57
C VAL A 86 -13.98 2.51 17.95
N ALA A 87 -13.38 3.52 17.30
CA ALA A 87 -12.03 3.99 17.59
C ALA A 87 -12.01 5.14 18.60
N LEU A 88 -12.92 6.10 18.43
CA LEU A 88 -12.99 7.31 19.28
C LEU A 88 -14.42 7.85 19.26
N VAL A 89 -14.88 8.35 20.43
CA VAL A 89 -16.11 9.11 20.54
C VAL A 89 -15.79 10.47 21.18
N THR A 90 -16.05 11.55 20.46
CA THR A 90 -15.80 12.92 20.92
C THR A 90 -17.12 13.59 21.23
N TYR A 91 -17.29 14.04 22.47
CA TYR A 91 -18.44 14.86 22.86
C TYR A 91 -18.20 16.33 22.53
N ILE A 92 -19.18 16.96 21.89
CA ILE A 92 -19.21 18.39 21.59
C ILE A 92 -20.44 18.96 22.27
N SER A 93 -20.21 19.78 23.32
CA SER A 93 -21.29 20.48 24.01
C SER A 93 -21.90 21.57 23.12
N LYS A 94 -23.12 22.03 23.41
CA LYS A 94 -23.79 23.12 22.73
C LYS A 94 -22.92 24.39 22.64
N ASP A 95 -22.25 24.74 23.77
CA ASP A 95 -21.41 25.93 23.84
C ASP A 95 -20.15 25.80 23.01
N LYS A 96 -19.54 24.60 23.03
CA LYS A 96 -18.37 24.31 22.17
C LYS A 96 -18.76 24.32 20.70
N ALA A 97 -19.90 23.74 20.33
CA ALA A 97 -20.40 23.78 18.94
C ALA A 97 -20.58 25.22 18.45
N LEU A 98 -21.12 26.11 19.29
CA LEU A 98 -21.26 27.52 18.96
C LEU A 98 -19.92 28.25 18.83
N ALA A 99 -18.98 27.98 19.73
CA ALA A 99 -17.64 28.57 19.67
C ALA A 99 -16.88 28.13 18.40
N ASP A 100 -16.92 26.85 18.09
CA ASP A 100 -16.30 26.30 16.87
C ASP A 100 -16.95 26.85 15.61
N PHE A 101 -18.28 26.98 15.58
CA PHE A 101 -19.03 27.56 14.47
C PHE A 101 -18.66 29.02 14.24
N LYS A 102 -18.62 29.84 15.31
CA LYS A 102 -18.19 31.23 15.24
C LYS A 102 -16.77 31.40 14.72
N THR A 103 -15.86 30.53 15.16
CA THR A 103 -14.45 30.54 14.73
C THR A 103 -14.32 30.20 13.24
N ASN A 104 -15.02 29.15 12.80
CA ASN A 104 -14.99 28.69 11.41
C ASN A 104 -15.61 29.69 10.42
N HIS A 105 -16.54 30.52 10.88
CA HIS A 105 -17.23 31.55 10.08
C HIS A 105 -16.84 32.97 10.49
N ALA A 106 -15.65 33.15 11.09
CA ALA A 106 -15.20 34.49 11.56
C ALA A 106 -15.10 35.52 10.44
N GLY A 107 -14.90 35.09 9.18
CA GLY A 107 -14.83 35.94 8.01
C GLY A 107 -16.18 36.30 7.36
N ASP A 108 -17.29 35.73 7.84
CA ASP A 108 -18.64 35.95 7.28
C ASP A 108 -19.47 36.85 8.21
N ALA A 109 -19.51 38.13 7.88
CA ALA A 109 -20.23 39.15 8.67
C ALA A 109 -21.73 38.86 8.78
N LEU A 110 -22.35 38.28 7.73
CA LEU A 110 -23.79 37.97 7.72
C LEU A 110 -24.12 36.87 8.73
N ILE A 111 -23.33 35.84 8.78
CA ILE A 111 -23.49 34.73 9.74
C ILE A 111 -23.28 35.20 11.18
N GLN A 112 -22.26 36.04 11.42
CA GLN A 112 -21.99 36.61 12.74
C GLN A 112 -23.14 37.49 13.25
N GLN A 113 -23.70 38.34 12.36
CA GLN A 113 -24.85 39.19 12.69
C GLN A 113 -26.10 38.32 12.99
N SER A 114 -26.40 37.33 12.15
CA SER A 114 -27.52 36.43 12.34
C SER A 114 -27.44 35.67 13.67
N LEU A 115 -26.23 35.23 14.07
CA LEU A 115 -26.01 34.56 15.36
C LEU A 115 -26.18 35.54 16.56
N ALA A 116 -25.86 36.83 16.38
CA ALA A 116 -26.03 37.82 17.44
C ALA A 116 -27.51 38.22 17.67
N GLU A 117 -28.38 38.03 16.69
CA GLU A 117 -29.83 38.29 16.78
C GLU A 117 -30.59 37.13 17.43
N LEU A 118 -29.99 35.92 17.61
CA LEU A 118 -30.62 34.80 18.26
C LEU A 118 -30.52 34.92 19.79
N ALA A 119 -31.65 34.77 20.46
CA ALA A 119 -31.71 34.87 21.91
C ALA A 119 -31.04 33.66 22.61
N ASP A 120 -31.11 32.49 22.00
CA ASP A 120 -30.56 31.24 22.54
C ASP A 120 -29.64 30.56 21.54
N ASN A 121 -28.77 29.68 22.03
CA ASN A 121 -27.88 28.87 21.20
C ASN A 121 -28.68 27.89 20.31
N PRO A 122 -28.71 28.08 18.98
CA PRO A 122 -29.47 27.21 18.09
C PRO A 122 -28.82 25.83 17.86
N LEU A 123 -27.55 25.66 18.26
CA LEU A 123 -26.79 24.45 17.98
C LEU A 123 -27.05 23.39 19.05
N GLN A 124 -27.07 22.16 18.59
CA GLN A 124 -27.31 20.98 19.41
C GLN A 124 -25.98 20.40 19.94
N ALA A 125 -26.05 19.70 21.08
CA ALA A 125 -24.97 18.83 21.50
C ALA A 125 -24.82 17.66 20.53
N SER A 126 -23.59 17.21 20.29
CA SER A 126 -23.33 16.08 19.39
C SER A 126 -22.25 15.16 19.90
N LEU A 127 -22.31 13.89 19.44
CA LEU A 127 -21.24 12.93 19.55
C LEU A 127 -20.67 12.66 18.15
N ASN A 128 -19.38 12.92 17.97
CA ASN A 128 -18.67 12.52 16.77
C ASN A 128 -18.03 11.17 17.00
N VAL A 129 -18.41 10.19 16.19
CA VAL A 129 -18.01 8.79 16.32
C VAL A 129 -17.11 8.40 15.16
N LYS A 130 -15.89 8.03 15.47
CA LYS A 130 -14.91 7.51 14.53
C LYS A 130 -14.87 5.99 14.62
N ALA A 131 -15.11 5.30 13.50
CA ALA A 131 -14.95 3.85 13.41
C ALA A 131 -13.46 3.47 13.26
N LYS A 132 -13.09 2.26 13.66
CA LYS A 132 -11.75 1.70 13.41
C LYS A 132 -11.52 1.42 11.93
N ASP A 133 -12.59 1.09 11.22
CA ASP A 133 -12.57 0.80 9.78
C ASP A 133 -13.83 1.40 9.12
N SER A 134 -13.69 1.91 7.91
CA SER A 134 -14.80 2.53 7.16
C SER A 134 -15.97 1.58 6.88
N THR A 135 -15.70 0.27 6.78
CA THR A 135 -16.74 -0.75 6.59
C THR A 135 -17.65 -0.94 7.81
N GLN A 136 -17.21 -0.44 8.97
CA GLN A 136 -17.91 -0.62 10.26
C GLN A 136 -18.89 0.50 10.57
N TYR A 137 -18.90 1.59 9.81
CA TYR A 137 -19.83 2.70 10.05
C TYR A 137 -21.31 2.25 10.00
N ALA A 138 -21.68 1.41 9.04
CA ALA A 138 -23.05 0.89 8.93
C ALA A 138 -23.48 0.10 10.18
N SER A 139 -22.59 -0.69 10.78
CA SER A 139 -22.87 -1.44 11.99
C SER A 139 -23.04 -0.53 13.23
N ILE A 140 -22.27 0.57 13.30
CA ILE A 140 -22.39 1.58 14.35
C ILE A 140 -23.74 2.29 14.25
N VAL A 141 -24.17 2.65 13.03
CA VAL A 141 -25.48 3.27 12.80
C VAL A 141 -26.60 2.31 13.20
N THR A 142 -26.54 1.04 12.82
CA THR A 142 -27.51 0.03 13.23
C THR A 142 -27.57 -0.10 14.76
N PHE A 143 -26.44 -0.05 15.44
CA PHE A 143 -26.39 -0.04 16.88
C PHE A 143 -27.05 1.21 17.49
N LEU A 144 -26.80 2.41 16.93
CA LEU A 144 -27.41 3.67 17.35
C LEU A 144 -28.93 3.67 17.13
N GLU A 145 -29.39 3.15 15.99
CA GLU A 145 -30.84 3.04 15.70
C GLU A 145 -31.56 2.06 16.64
N ALA A 146 -30.86 1.02 17.11
CA ALA A 146 -31.38 0.04 18.07
C ALA A 146 -31.16 0.45 19.54
N ASN A 147 -30.48 1.57 19.81
CA ASN A 147 -30.17 2.01 21.16
C ASN A 147 -31.46 2.45 21.93
N LYS A 148 -31.51 2.13 23.21
CA LYS A 148 -32.66 2.50 24.09
C LYS A 148 -32.89 4.01 24.16
N LEU A 149 -31.84 4.80 23.99
CA LEU A 149 -31.87 6.25 23.98
C LEU A 149 -32.02 6.87 22.58
N ARG A 150 -32.46 6.08 21.58
CA ARG A 150 -32.69 6.59 20.24
C ARG A 150 -33.67 7.76 20.17
N SER A 151 -34.64 7.79 21.09
CA SER A 151 -35.68 8.83 21.20
C SER A 151 -35.12 10.21 21.57
N VAL A 152 -33.97 10.29 22.24
CA VAL A 152 -33.29 11.55 22.57
C VAL A 152 -32.35 12.05 21.51
N MET A 153 -32.02 11.20 20.53
CA MET A 153 -31.26 11.58 19.35
C MET A 153 -32.19 12.23 18.32
N ASP A 154 -31.77 13.36 17.78
CA ASP A 154 -32.51 14.07 16.73
C ASP A 154 -32.13 13.52 15.36
N LYS A 155 -30.84 13.60 15.00
CA LYS A 155 -30.32 13.23 13.69
C LYS A 155 -29.02 12.44 13.83
N ILE A 156 -28.86 11.40 13.02
CA ILE A 156 -27.62 10.68 12.79
C ILE A 156 -27.14 11.03 11.39
N ASN A 157 -26.04 11.79 11.27
CA ASN A 157 -25.55 12.31 10.01
C ASN A 157 -24.66 11.29 9.27
N PHE A 158 -25.12 10.05 9.16
CA PHE A 158 -24.43 9.00 8.39
C PHE A 158 -24.90 8.98 6.93
N TYR A 159 -26.21 9.04 6.71
CA TYR A 159 -26.82 8.85 5.40
C TYR A 159 -26.41 9.92 4.38
N GLU A 160 -26.10 11.11 4.83
CA GLU A 160 -25.61 12.21 3.97
C GLU A 160 -24.18 11.93 3.47
N ASN A 161 -23.37 11.21 4.25
CA ASN A 161 -21.98 10.89 3.96
C ASN A 161 -21.79 9.47 3.41
N GLU A 162 -22.81 8.62 3.44
CA GLU A 162 -22.75 7.21 3.01
C GLU A 162 -22.23 7.06 1.58
N ALA A 163 -22.71 7.90 0.66
CA ALA A 163 -22.26 7.87 -0.74
C ALA A 163 -20.75 8.17 -0.88
N VAL A 164 -20.23 9.09 -0.05
CA VAL A 164 -18.79 9.45 -0.04
C VAL A 164 -17.98 8.31 0.55
N ILE A 165 -18.42 7.74 1.69
CA ILE A 165 -17.78 6.60 2.35
C ILE A 165 -17.69 5.41 1.39
N ASN A 166 -18.80 5.04 0.75
CA ASN A 166 -18.88 3.92 -0.19
C ASN A 166 -17.98 4.15 -1.42
N ARG A 167 -17.90 5.39 -1.92
CA ARG A 167 -17.04 5.72 -3.05
C ARG A 167 -15.55 5.63 -2.69
N VAL A 168 -15.18 6.12 -1.53
CA VAL A 168 -13.82 6.03 -0.97
C VAL A 168 -13.42 4.56 -0.80
N GLN A 169 -14.30 3.74 -0.21
CA GLN A 169 -14.05 2.31 -0.03
C GLN A 169 -13.91 1.58 -1.38
N SER A 170 -14.74 1.91 -2.35
CA SER A 170 -14.66 1.32 -3.70
C SER A 170 -13.35 1.66 -4.40
N ILE A 171 -12.84 2.90 -4.25
CA ILE A 171 -11.55 3.31 -4.79
C ILE A 171 -10.41 2.54 -4.10
N SER A 172 -10.43 2.45 -2.77
CA SER A 172 -9.42 1.72 -2.00
C SER A 172 -9.35 0.24 -2.38
N ASN A 173 -10.50 -0.42 -2.43
CA ASN A 173 -10.61 -1.82 -2.86
C ASN A 173 -10.19 -2.00 -4.33
N GLY A 174 -10.56 -1.05 -5.19
CA GLY A 174 -10.16 -1.04 -6.59
C GLY A 174 -8.65 -0.98 -6.76
N VAL A 175 -7.97 -0.05 -6.10
CA VAL A 175 -6.50 0.07 -6.15
C VAL A 175 -5.82 -1.19 -5.64
N GLY A 176 -6.31 -1.80 -4.55
CA GLY A 176 -5.76 -3.05 -4.01
C GLY A 176 -5.90 -4.22 -5.00
N ASN A 177 -7.10 -4.46 -5.52
CA ASN A 177 -7.37 -5.60 -6.41
C ASN A 177 -6.71 -5.46 -7.78
N TRP A 178 -6.81 -4.28 -8.42
CA TRP A 178 -6.14 -4.01 -9.69
C TRP A 178 -4.62 -4.01 -9.55
N GLY A 179 -4.09 -3.45 -8.47
CA GLY A 179 -2.66 -3.46 -8.17
C GLY A 179 -2.10 -4.88 -8.07
N LEU A 180 -2.82 -5.78 -7.39
CA LEU A 180 -2.44 -7.19 -7.29
C LEU A 180 -2.48 -7.89 -8.66
N GLY A 181 -3.53 -7.65 -9.46
CA GLY A 181 -3.65 -8.20 -10.82
C GLY A 181 -2.49 -7.76 -11.72
N VAL A 182 -2.18 -6.46 -11.75
CA VAL A 182 -1.06 -5.91 -12.52
C VAL A 182 0.27 -6.50 -12.05
N THR A 183 0.49 -6.59 -10.73
CA THR A 183 1.72 -7.18 -10.16
C THR A 183 1.92 -8.63 -10.61
N LEU A 184 0.87 -9.45 -10.60
CA LEU A 184 0.94 -10.84 -11.06
C LEU A 184 1.28 -10.94 -12.55
N VAL A 185 0.68 -10.11 -13.41
CA VAL A 185 1.00 -10.07 -14.85
C VAL A 185 2.45 -9.65 -15.06
N LEU A 186 2.93 -8.63 -14.36
CA LEU A 186 4.32 -8.18 -14.45
C LEU A 186 5.31 -9.24 -13.96
N ALA A 187 5.00 -9.94 -12.86
CA ALA A 187 5.81 -11.06 -12.37
C ALA A 187 5.89 -12.19 -13.42
N LEU A 188 4.77 -12.51 -14.07
CA LEU A 188 4.73 -13.50 -15.14
C LEU A 188 5.62 -13.11 -16.33
N ILE A 189 5.57 -11.84 -16.75
CA ILE A 189 6.44 -11.32 -17.83
C ILE A 189 7.91 -11.46 -17.43
N ALA A 190 8.29 -11.05 -16.20
CA ALA A 190 9.66 -11.19 -15.71
C ALA A 190 10.13 -12.65 -15.71
N ILE A 191 9.27 -13.57 -15.26
CA ILE A 191 9.55 -15.01 -15.27
C ILE A 191 9.77 -15.51 -16.70
N LEU A 192 8.90 -15.16 -17.65
CA LEU A 192 9.00 -15.61 -19.04
C LEU A 192 10.27 -15.09 -19.72
N VAL A 193 10.63 -13.83 -19.51
CA VAL A 193 11.84 -13.25 -20.10
C VAL A 193 13.10 -13.90 -19.53
N THR A 194 13.19 -14.01 -18.21
CA THR A 194 14.34 -14.66 -17.54
C THR A 194 14.44 -16.12 -17.94
N PHE A 195 13.32 -16.84 -18.01
CA PHE A 195 13.24 -18.22 -18.47
C PHE A 195 13.84 -18.36 -19.89
N ASN A 196 13.45 -17.48 -20.82
CA ASN A 196 13.99 -17.51 -22.19
C ASN A 196 15.49 -17.24 -22.21
N THR A 197 15.98 -16.30 -21.42
CA THR A 197 17.40 -15.99 -21.33
C THR A 197 18.21 -17.17 -20.80
N ILE A 198 17.78 -17.77 -19.70
CA ILE A 198 18.45 -18.96 -19.13
C ILE A 198 18.40 -20.14 -20.10
N ARG A 199 17.29 -20.33 -20.81
CA ARG A 199 17.21 -21.35 -21.88
C ARG A 199 18.27 -21.12 -22.95
N LEU A 200 18.44 -19.89 -23.43
CA LEU A 200 19.47 -19.57 -24.42
C LEU A 200 20.88 -19.77 -23.87
N THR A 201 21.12 -19.39 -22.60
CA THR A 201 22.40 -19.64 -21.92
C THR A 201 22.72 -21.13 -21.84
N ILE A 202 21.76 -21.96 -21.44
CA ILE A 202 21.91 -23.43 -21.40
C ILE A 202 22.23 -23.99 -22.80
N TYR A 203 21.50 -23.50 -23.82
CA TYR A 203 21.73 -23.93 -25.21
C TYR A 203 23.15 -23.58 -25.72
N ASN A 204 23.59 -22.35 -25.44
CA ASN A 204 24.93 -21.88 -25.82
C ASN A 204 26.07 -22.67 -25.13
N GLN A 205 25.79 -23.23 -23.95
CA GLN A 205 26.77 -23.96 -23.13
C GLN A 205 26.62 -25.48 -23.22
N LYS A 206 25.81 -25.99 -24.14
CA LYS A 206 25.50 -27.43 -24.24
C LYS A 206 26.74 -28.33 -24.26
N ASN A 207 27.76 -27.94 -25.01
CA ASN A 207 29.00 -28.71 -25.16
C ASN A 207 29.80 -28.71 -23.84
N GLU A 208 29.89 -27.58 -23.12
CA GLU A 208 30.53 -27.49 -21.81
C GLU A 208 29.81 -28.38 -20.78
N ILE A 209 28.47 -28.38 -20.80
CA ILE A 209 27.63 -29.21 -19.93
C ILE A 209 27.86 -30.70 -20.23
N GLU A 210 27.95 -31.09 -21.51
CA GLU A 210 28.17 -32.45 -21.90
C GLU A 210 29.55 -32.98 -21.44
N ILE A 211 30.60 -32.18 -21.61
CA ILE A 211 31.95 -32.49 -21.12
C ILE A 211 31.93 -32.66 -19.57
N MET A 212 31.26 -31.75 -18.86
CA MET A 212 31.15 -31.84 -17.39
C MET A 212 30.46 -33.14 -16.95
N ARG A 213 29.48 -33.61 -17.72
CA ARG A 213 28.81 -34.92 -17.46
C ARG A 213 29.75 -36.11 -17.70
N LEU A 214 30.47 -36.10 -18.81
CA LEU A 214 31.41 -37.15 -19.17
C LEU A 214 32.52 -37.36 -18.14
N VAL A 215 32.96 -36.24 -17.52
CA VAL A 215 33.97 -36.26 -16.43
C VAL A 215 33.35 -36.60 -15.05
N GLY A 216 32.04 -36.86 -14.97
CA GLY A 216 31.37 -37.24 -13.73
C GLY A 216 30.97 -36.10 -12.82
N GLY A 217 30.77 -34.89 -13.38
CA GLY A 217 30.30 -33.72 -12.62
C GLY A 217 28.92 -33.96 -11.96
N SER A 218 28.76 -33.61 -10.70
CA SER A 218 27.48 -33.75 -10.00
C SER A 218 26.41 -32.84 -10.61
N ASN A 219 25.15 -33.27 -10.59
CA ASN A 219 23.99 -32.53 -11.11
C ASN A 219 23.87 -31.13 -10.49
N TRP A 220 24.21 -30.99 -9.20
CA TRP A 220 24.19 -29.69 -8.53
C TRP A 220 25.27 -28.75 -9.10
N HIS A 221 26.44 -29.25 -9.41
CA HIS A 221 27.55 -28.46 -9.96
C HIS A 221 27.23 -27.91 -11.35
N ILE A 222 26.39 -28.64 -12.11
CA ILE A 222 25.93 -28.23 -13.44
C ILE A 222 24.77 -27.23 -13.33
N LYS A 223 23.85 -27.39 -12.39
CA LYS A 223 22.62 -26.58 -12.24
C LYS A 223 22.84 -25.26 -11.51
N ALA A 224 23.66 -25.29 -10.45
CA ALA A 224 23.82 -24.16 -9.54
C ALA A 224 24.32 -22.84 -10.19
N PRO A 225 25.26 -22.85 -11.16
CA PRO A 225 25.68 -21.63 -11.86
C PRO A 225 24.52 -20.87 -12.53
N PHE A 226 23.54 -21.57 -13.10
CA PHE A 226 22.37 -20.94 -13.74
C PHE A 226 21.39 -20.37 -12.73
N LEU A 227 21.27 -20.98 -11.53
CA LEU A 227 20.49 -20.40 -10.42
C LEU A 227 21.11 -19.10 -9.92
N ILE A 228 22.45 -19.08 -9.82
CA ILE A 228 23.18 -17.86 -9.42
C ILE A 228 23.03 -16.78 -10.49
N GLU A 229 23.14 -17.15 -11.78
CA GLU A 229 22.92 -16.22 -12.89
C GLU A 229 21.53 -15.57 -12.81
N GLY A 230 20.46 -16.37 -12.58
CA GLY A 230 19.12 -15.85 -12.35
C GLY A 230 19.01 -14.94 -11.12
N GLY A 231 19.66 -15.31 -10.01
CA GLY A 231 19.75 -14.48 -8.81
C GLY A 231 20.47 -13.14 -9.08
N LEU A 232 21.54 -13.16 -9.88
CA LEU A 232 22.26 -11.94 -10.26
C LEU A 232 21.40 -10.98 -11.09
N TYR A 233 20.59 -11.50 -12.02
CA TYR A 233 19.60 -10.66 -12.73
C TYR A 233 18.70 -9.94 -11.74
N GLY A 234 18.21 -10.63 -10.71
CA GLY A 234 17.37 -10.04 -9.66
C GLY A 234 18.09 -8.99 -8.83
N VAL A 235 19.32 -9.24 -8.42
CA VAL A 235 20.12 -8.29 -7.62
C VAL A 235 20.40 -7.01 -8.41
N PHE A 236 20.86 -7.13 -9.65
CA PHE A 236 21.14 -5.96 -10.49
C PHE A 236 19.86 -5.21 -10.86
N ALA A 237 18.77 -5.93 -11.14
CA ALA A 237 17.47 -5.33 -11.41
C ALA A 237 16.96 -4.52 -10.19
N ALA A 238 17.07 -5.09 -8.98
CA ALA A 238 16.71 -4.40 -7.75
C ALA A 238 17.58 -3.15 -7.48
N ALA A 239 18.89 -3.24 -7.74
CA ALA A 239 19.80 -2.11 -7.61
C ALA A 239 19.44 -0.98 -8.59
N ILE A 240 19.19 -1.30 -9.86
CA ILE A 240 18.76 -0.32 -10.88
C ILE A 240 17.39 0.25 -10.51
N ALA A 241 16.43 -0.60 -10.15
CA ALA A 241 15.09 -0.15 -9.75
C ALA A 241 15.16 0.82 -8.57
N THR A 242 15.92 0.50 -7.53
CA THR A 242 16.12 1.38 -6.37
C THR A 242 16.80 2.69 -6.76
N ALA A 243 17.84 2.63 -7.58
CA ALA A 243 18.59 3.80 -8.04
C ALA A 243 17.74 4.76 -8.91
N VAL A 244 16.76 4.25 -9.64
CA VAL A 244 15.82 5.06 -10.42
C VAL A 244 14.62 5.51 -9.57
N PHE A 245 14.15 4.65 -8.67
CA PHE A 245 12.96 4.90 -7.84
C PHE A 245 13.13 6.13 -6.93
N TYR A 246 14.22 6.24 -6.18
CA TYR A 246 14.40 7.35 -5.22
C TYR A 246 14.50 8.74 -5.88
N PRO A 247 15.26 8.96 -6.96
CA PRO A 247 15.21 10.23 -7.68
C PRO A 247 13.83 10.55 -8.26
N THR A 248 13.12 9.55 -8.80
CA THR A 248 11.76 9.72 -9.30
C THR A 248 10.80 10.08 -8.15
N LEU A 249 10.92 9.40 -7.01
CA LEU A 249 10.14 9.69 -5.82
C LEU A 249 10.38 11.11 -5.30
N TRP A 250 11.63 11.57 -5.29
CA TRP A 250 11.98 12.94 -4.90
C TRP A 250 11.30 13.98 -5.79
N PHE A 251 11.31 13.78 -7.10
CA PHE A 251 10.66 14.65 -8.07
C PHE A 251 9.12 14.66 -7.91
N VAL A 252 8.52 13.47 -7.76
CA VAL A 252 7.06 13.31 -7.62
C VAL A 252 6.58 13.82 -6.25
N SER A 253 7.35 13.59 -5.18
CA SER A 253 6.98 14.02 -3.81
C SER A 253 6.76 15.53 -3.71
N SER A 254 7.57 16.32 -4.42
CA SER A 254 7.42 17.79 -4.43
C SER A 254 6.09 18.24 -5.07
N LYS A 255 5.60 17.52 -6.07
CA LYS A 255 4.34 17.81 -6.76
C LYS A 255 3.12 17.32 -5.97
N VAL A 256 3.20 16.11 -5.43
CA VAL A 256 2.12 15.51 -4.63
C VAL A 256 1.89 16.30 -3.34
N GLY A 257 2.95 16.76 -2.66
CA GLY A 257 2.83 17.55 -1.43
C GLY A 257 2.12 18.90 -1.64
N VAL A 258 2.20 19.50 -2.85
CA VAL A 258 1.45 20.71 -3.22
C VAL A 258 -0.04 20.39 -3.48
N LEU A 259 -0.33 19.25 -4.12
CA LEU A 259 -1.70 18.86 -4.46
C LEU A 259 -2.48 18.31 -3.26
N ILE A 260 -1.79 17.61 -2.37
CA ILE A 260 -2.42 16.96 -1.21
C ILE A 260 -1.56 17.28 0.03
N PRO A 261 -1.91 18.34 0.77
CA PRO A 261 -1.19 18.72 1.99
C PRO A 261 -1.20 17.59 3.02
N GLY A 262 -0.05 17.35 3.65
CA GLY A 262 0.11 16.28 4.66
C GLY A 262 0.69 14.97 4.12
N ILE A 263 0.77 14.76 2.80
CA ILE A 263 1.41 13.57 2.22
C ILE A 263 2.88 13.85 1.90
N SER A 264 3.79 13.16 2.57
CA SER A 264 5.22 13.17 2.29
C SER A 264 5.67 11.81 1.81
N LEU A 265 5.74 11.62 0.49
CA LEU A 265 6.21 10.36 -0.12
C LEU A 265 7.66 10.08 0.25
N LEU A 266 8.51 11.09 0.13
CA LEU A 266 9.94 10.95 0.45
C LEU A 266 10.14 10.65 1.94
N GLY A 267 9.36 11.28 2.83
CA GLY A 267 9.39 11.01 4.26
C GLY A 267 9.04 9.57 4.58
N TYR A 268 7.95 9.05 4.00
CA TYR A 268 7.50 7.67 4.22
C TYR A 268 8.51 6.64 3.69
N PHE A 269 8.85 6.70 2.41
CA PHE A 269 9.77 5.72 1.80
C PHE A 269 11.22 5.91 2.25
N GLY A 270 11.60 7.12 2.69
CA GLY A 270 12.90 7.38 3.29
C GLY A 270 13.02 6.77 4.70
N ALA A 271 12.01 6.95 5.54
CA ALA A 271 11.96 6.34 6.87
C ALA A 271 11.93 4.80 6.79
N ASN A 272 11.19 4.25 5.81
CA ASN A 272 11.07 2.81 5.60
C ASN A 272 12.08 2.25 4.57
N PHE A 273 13.21 2.93 4.36
CA PHE A 273 14.25 2.50 3.41
C PHE A 273 14.74 1.07 3.68
N PHE A 274 15.00 0.77 4.95
CA PHE A 274 15.50 -0.55 5.37
C PHE A 274 14.46 -1.69 5.29
N GLU A 275 13.20 -1.37 5.05
CA GLU A 275 12.15 -2.35 4.77
C GLU A 275 11.89 -2.48 3.27
N PHE A 276 11.83 -1.35 2.58
CA PHE A 276 11.51 -1.28 1.16
C PHE A 276 12.62 -1.87 0.26
N VAL A 277 13.88 -1.49 0.49
CA VAL A 277 14.99 -1.96 -0.35
C VAL A 277 15.23 -3.47 -0.24
N PRO A 278 15.26 -4.09 0.96
CA PRO A 278 15.30 -5.54 1.07
C PRO A 278 14.09 -6.24 0.45
N LEU A 279 12.89 -5.67 0.54
CA LEU A 279 11.71 -6.22 -0.11
C LEU A 279 11.88 -6.32 -1.63
N ILE A 280 12.31 -5.23 -2.28
CA ILE A 280 12.58 -5.20 -3.73
C ILE A 280 13.70 -6.18 -4.10
N LEU A 281 14.73 -6.27 -3.27
CA LEU A 281 15.84 -7.20 -3.47
C LEU A 281 15.36 -8.67 -3.39
N VAL A 282 14.60 -9.02 -2.37
CA VAL A 282 14.04 -10.38 -2.21
C VAL A 282 13.10 -10.73 -3.35
N LEU A 283 12.24 -9.80 -3.77
CA LEU A 283 11.36 -10.00 -4.92
C LEU A 283 12.16 -10.22 -6.21
N GLY A 284 13.16 -9.39 -6.48
CA GLY A 284 14.02 -9.54 -7.65
C GLY A 284 14.76 -10.87 -7.67
N ILE A 285 15.42 -11.23 -6.57
CA ILE A 285 16.13 -12.51 -6.45
C ILE A 285 15.17 -13.70 -6.61
N SER A 286 14.00 -13.66 -5.96
CA SER A 286 13.03 -14.75 -6.02
C SER A 286 12.50 -14.96 -7.44
N LEU A 287 12.15 -13.88 -8.15
CA LEU A 287 11.72 -13.95 -9.55
C LEU A 287 12.81 -14.55 -10.44
N GLY A 288 14.06 -14.11 -10.29
CA GLY A 288 15.19 -14.61 -11.07
C GLY A 288 15.50 -16.08 -10.79
N VAL A 289 15.53 -16.48 -9.52
CA VAL A 289 15.81 -17.86 -9.11
C VAL A 289 14.68 -18.80 -9.52
N ILE A 290 13.41 -18.40 -9.33
CA ILE A 290 12.24 -19.21 -9.74
C ILE A 290 12.25 -19.43 -11.24
N SER A 291 12.48 -18.38 -12.04
CA SER A 291 12.53 -18.45 -13.50
C SER A 291 13.65 -19.39 -13.97
N SER A 292 14.85 -19.22 -13.36
CA SER A 292 16.01 -20.06 -13.66
C SER A 292 15.75 -21.52 -13.29
N PHE A 293 15.14 -21.77 -12.13
CA PHE A 293 14.79 -23.13 -11.69
C PHE A 293 13.83 -23.83 -12.67
N ILE A 294 12.80 -23.11 -13.15
CA ILE A 294 11.84 -23.63 -14.12
C ILE A 294 12.56 -23.96 -15.44
N ALA A 295 13.45 -23.06 -15.92
CA ALA A 295 14.22 -23.28 -17.14
C ALA A 295 15.14 -24.49 -17.03
N ILE A 296 15.89 -24.60 -15.93
CA ILE A 296 16.79 -25.72 -15.65
C ILE A 296 16.02 -27.05 -15.65
N ARG A 297 14.89 -27.09 -14.91
CA ARG A 297 14.09 -28.32 -14.82
C ARG A 297 13.56 -28.80 -16.16
N ARG A 298 13.25 -27.85 -17.08
CA ARG A 298 12.67 -28.17 -18.39
C ARG A 298 13.73 -28.51 -19.44
N PHE A 299 14.88 -27.83 -19.45
CA PHE A 299 15.87 -27.94 -20.53
C PHE A 299 17.13 -28.69 -20.12
N LEU A 300 17.46 -28.72 -18.86
CA LEU A 300 18.60 -29.46 -18.34
C LEU A 300 18.14 -30.82 -17.80
N LYS A 301 17.79 -31.74 -18.72
CA LYS A 301 17.48 -33.14 -18.34
C LYS A 301 18.76 -33.80 -17.85
N VAL A 302 18.94 -33.83 -16.54
CA VAL A 302 20.07 -34.46 -15.85
C VAL A 302 19.50 -35.52 -14.93
#